data_ed9ba4ee8e9aba797352663a667636ab
#
_entry.id   ed9ba4ee8e9aba797352663a667636ab
#
_cell.length_a   1.000
_cell.length_b   1.000
_cell.length_c   1.000
_cell.angle_alpha   90.00
_cell.angle_beta   90.00
_cell.angle_gamma   90.00
#
_symmetry.space_group_name_H-M   'P 1'
#
loop_
_entity.id
_entity.type
_entity.pdbx_description
1 polymer ?
#
loop_
_entity_poly.entity_id
_entity_poly.type
_entity_poly.pdbx_seq_one_letter_code
_entity_poly.pdbx_strand_id
1 'polypeptide(L)'
;LCNGDYIFQIDADEMITEYMIRLLPQILAVNAKTDLIRVPRVNKVEGLTESHIKKWGWIVDSRGRVNWPDMQWRIYKNDPRIRWHGEVHEKIIGHATHAILPLEEDLALQHFKTIERQERQNAYYDTL
;
A
#
# COMPACT_ATOMS: atom_id res chain seq x y z
N LEU A 1 -1.12 17.07 11.17
CA LEU A 1 -2.26 16.46 11.87
C LEU A 1 -3.50 16.46 10.97
N CYS A 2 -4.17 15.31 10.89
CA CYS A 2 -5.34 15.15 10.04
C CYS A 2 -6.61 15.56 10.77
N ASN A 3 -7.47 16.32 10.09
CA ASN A 3 -8.74 16.82 10.64
C ASN A 3 -9.98 16.21 10.00
N GLY A 4 -9.82 15.37 8.97
CA GLY A 4 -10.94 14.69 8.31
C GLY A 4 -11.46 13.49 9.09
N ASP A 5 -12.56 12.92 8.61
CA ASP A 5 -13.18 11.73 9.21
C ASP A 5 -12.36 10.46 8.94
N TYR A 6 -11.62 10.44 7.86
CA TYR A 6 -10.73 9.35 7.46
C TYR A 6 -9.33 9.87 7.17
N ILE A 7 -8.36 9.00 7.37
CA ILE A 7 -6.96 9.24 7.01
C ILE A 7 -6.60 8.25 5.90
N PHE A 8 -6.04 8.76 4.81
CA PHE A 8 -5.44 7.95 3.76
C PHE A 8 -3.94 8.16 3.80
N GLN A 9 -3.21 7.17 4.29
CA GLN A 9 -1.77 7.25 4.41
C GLN A 9 -1.10 6.78 3.12
N ILE A 10 -0.31 7.66 2.51
CA ILE A 10 0.43 7.40 1.29
C ILE A 10 1.90 7.70 1.56
N ASP A 11 2.79 6.76 1.23
CA ASP A 11 4.22 6.95 1.39
C ASP A 11 4.74 7.91 0.31
N ALA A 12 5.90 8.53 0.56
CA ALA A 12 6.47 9.54 -0.33
C ALA A 12 6.76 9.02 -1.74
N ASP A 13 6.99 7.72 -1.89
CA ASP A 13 7.29 7.06 -3.16
C ASP A 13 6.08 6.35 -3.79
N GLU A 14 4.90 6.62 -3.27
CA GLU A 14 3.65 6.05 -3.77
C GLU A 14 2.78 7.14 -4.40
N MET A 15 1.97 6.75 -5.38
CA MET A 15 1.03 7.67 -6.02
C MET A 15 -0.35 7.01 -6.14
N ILE A 16 -1.37 7.84 -6.23
CA ILE A 16 -2.74 7.39 -6.50
C ILE A 16 -3.19 7.91 -7.86
N THR A 17 -4.11 7.17 -8.51
CA THR A 17 -4.64 7.56 -9.81
C THR A 17 -5.72 8.63 -9.67
N GLU A 18 -5.95 9.42 -10.72
CA GLU A 18 -7.08 10.36 -10.76
C GLU A 18 -8.41 9.64 -10.60
N TYR A 19 -8.53 8.44 -11.18
CA TYR A 19 -9.72 7.61 -11.06
C TYR A 19 -10.03 7.31 -9.60
N MET A 20 -9.02 6.92 -8.82
CA MET A 20 -9.17 6.67 -7.40
C MET A 20 -9.58 7.94 -6.63
N ILE A 21 -8.94 9.06 -6.95
CA ILE A 21 -9.28 10.35 -6.31
C ILE A 21 -10.75 10.70 -6.52
N ARG A 22 -11.25 10.51 -7.74
CA ARG A 22 -12.65 10.78 -8.06
C ARG A 22 -13.63 9.85 -7.35
N LEU A 23 -13.24 8.59 -7.12
CA LEU A 23 -14.10 7.60 -6.48
C LEU A 23 -14.03 7.62 -4.95
N LEU A 24 -12.99 8.23 -4.37
CA LEU A 24 -12.80 8.23 -2.91
C LEU A 24 -14.04 8.69 -2.14
N PRO A 25 -14.74 9.78 -2.49
CA PRO A 25 -15.93 10.18 -1.74
C PRO A 25 -17.01 9.09 -1.69
N GLN A 26 -17.23 8.38 -2.81
CA GLN A 26 -18.18 7.27 -2.87
C GLN A 26 -17.72 6.06 -2.06
N ILE A 27 -16.43 5.73 -2.16
CA ILE A 27 -15.82 4.63 -1.40
C ILE A 27 -16.01 4.86 0.09
N LEU A 28 -15.73 6.06 0.57
CA LEU A 28 -15.84 6.40 1.98
C LEU A 28 -17.30 6.44 2.44
N ALA A 29 -18.21 6.93 1.60
CA ALA A 29 -19.64 6.97 1.91
C ALA A 29 -20.23 5.55 2.05
N VAL A 30 -19.89 4.64 1.15
CA VAL A 30 -20.32 3.24 1.19
C VAL A 30 -19.76 2.52 2.42
N ASN A 31 -18.56 2.90 2.85
CA ASN A 31 -17.85 2.29 3.98
C ASN A 31 -17.92 3.14 5.25
N ALA A 32 -18.93 3.97 5.43
CA ALA A 32 -19.03 4.91 6.54
C ALA A 32 -18.95 4.26 7.93
N LYS A 33 -19.31 2.98 8.03
CA LYS A 33 -19.24 2.21 9.28
C LYS A 33 -18.00 1.32 9.38
N THR A 34 -17.09 1.42 8.41
CA THR A 34 -15.88 0.60 8.35
C THR A 34 -14.71 1.39 8.92
N ASP A 35 -13.98 0.80 9.85
CA ASP A 35 -12.85 1.47 10.53
C ASP A 35 -11.58 1.46 9.69
N LEU A 36 -11.35 0.41 8.92
CA LEU A 36 -10.12 0.21 8.17
C LEU A 36 -10.42 -0.34 6.78
N ILE A 37 -9.80 0.26 5.76
CA ILE A 37 -9.93 -0.21 4.38
C ILE A 37 -8.53 -0.55 3.87
N ARG A 38 -8.35 -1.78 3.39
CA ARG A 38 -7.12 -2.20 2.74
C ARG A 38 -7.14 -1.75 1.29
N VAL A 39 -5.99 -1.27 0.84
CA VAL A 39 -5.79 -0.78 -0.52
C VAL A 39 -4.71 -1.65 -1.18
N PRO A 40 -4.96 -2.20 -2.38
CA PRO A 40 -3.91 -2.92 -3.09
C PRO A 40 -2.82 -1.96 -3.55
N ARG A 41 -1.60 -2.48 -3.66
CA ARG A 41 -0.45 -1.72 -4.16
C ARG A 41 0.16 -2.45 -5.34
N VAL A 42 0.41 -1.71 -6.42
CA VAL A 42 1.13 -2.19 -7.58
C VAL A 42 2.60 -1.84 -7.41
N ASN A 43 3.44 -2.85 -7.30
CA ASN A 43 4.88 -2.68 -7.22
C ASN A 43 5.52 -3.03 -8.55
N LYS A 44 6.24 -2.10 -9.14
CA LYS A 44 7.04 -2.33 -10.35
C LYS A 44 8.45 -1.83 -10.11
N VAL A 45 9.43 -2.64 -10.53
CA VAL A 45 10.85 -2.31 -10.34
C VAL A 45 11.50 -2.28 -11.71
N GLU A 46 11.97 -1.10 -12.12
CA GLU A 46 12.70 -0.91 -13.37
C GLU A 46 14.09 -1.54 -13.26
N GLY A 47 14.47 -2.32 -14.27
CA GLY A 47 15.76 -2.99 -14.31
C GLY A 47 15.77 -4.36 -13.62
N LEU A 48 14.61 -4.87 -13.22
CA LEU A 48 14.50 -6.18 -12.57
C LEU A 48 14.87 -7.30 -13.55
N THR A 49 15.75 -8.22 -13.11
CA THR A 49 16.17 -9.39 -13.89
C THR A 49 15.69 -10.68 -13.24
N GLU A 50 15.73 -11.78 -13.99
CA GLU A 50 15.40 -13.10 -13.45
C GLU A 50 16.29 -13.48 -12.26
N SER A 51 17.54 -13.05 -12.28
CA SER A 51 18.49 -13.26 -11.19
C SER A 51 18.02 -12.59 -9.89
N HIS A 52 17.52 -11.36 -9.99
CA HIS A 52 16.95 -10.65 -8.83
C HIS A 52 15.68 -11.35 -8.31
N ILE A 53 14.81 -11.74 -9.23
CA ILE A 53 13.54 -12.42 -8.87
C ILE A 53 13.84 -13.70 -8.09
N LYS A 54 14.78 -14.49 -8.57
CA LYS A 54 15.18 -15.74 -7.92
C LYS A 54 15.83 -15.49 -6.56
N LYS A 55 16.73 -14.50 -6.50
CA LYS A 55 17.46 -14.15 -5.26
C LYS A 55 16.53 -13.72 -4.14
N TRP A 56 15.51 -12.92 -4.48
CA TRP A 56 14.59 -12.36 -3.49
C TRP A 56 13.29 -13.17 -3.33
N GLY A 57 13.11 -14.21 -4.12
CA GLY A 57 11.93 -15.06 -4.04
C GLY A 57 10.64 -14.36 -4.46
N TRP A 58 10.72 -13.39 -5.37
CA TRP A 58 9.56 -12.64 -5.83
C TRP A 58 8.79 -13.36 -6.90
N ILE A 59 7.49 -13.08 -6.98
CA ILE A 59 6.62 -13.52 -8.07
C ILE A 59 6.26 -12.27 -8.88
N VAL A 60 6.56 -12.32 -10.19
CA VAL A 60 6.27 -11.22 -11.11
C VAL A 60 5.28 -11.70 -12.16
N ASP A 61 4.16 -11.02 -12.31
CA ASP A 61 3.13 -11.41 -13.27
C ASP A 61 3.41 -10.89 -14.69
N SER A 62 2.51 -11.20 -15.64
CA SER A 62 2.66 -10.82 -17.04
C SER A 62 2.64 -9.30 -17.28
N ARG A 63 2.19 -8.52 -16.32
CA ARG A 63 2.16 -7.05 -16.37
C ARG A 63 3.36 -6.42 -15.65
N GLY A 64 4.31 -7.23 -15.17
CA GLY A 64 5.47 -6.76 -14.45
C GLY A 64 5.20 -6.37 -13.00
N ARG A 65 4.06 -6.76 -12.44
CA ARG A 65 3.73 -6.45 -11.04
C ARG A 65 4.37 -7.47 -10.11
N VAL A 66 5.09 -6.95 -9.11
CA VAL A 66 5.80 -7.77 -8.13
C VAL A 66 4.85 -8.14 -6.99
N ASN A 67 4.69 -9.43 -6.76
CA ASN A 67 3.89 -9.98 -5.65
C ASN A 67 2.47 -9.41 -5.59
N TRP A 68 1.82 -9.21 -6.73
CA TRP A 68 0.44 -8.72 -6.81
C TRP A 68 -0.56 -9.81 -6.37
N PRO A 69 -1.60 -9.48 -5.59
CA PRO A 69 -1.86 -8.19 -4.97
C PRO A 69 -1.07 -7.98 -3.67
N ASP A 70 -0.55 -6.78 -3.47
CA ASP A 70 0.13 -6.39 -2.25
C ASP A 70 -0.83 -5.50 -1.44
N MET A 71 -1.51 -6.09 -0.48
CA MET A 71 -2.55 -5.40 0.30
C MET A 71 -1.96 -4.57 1.42
N GLN A 72 -2.30 -3.28 1.42
CA GLN A 72 -1.78 -2.31 2.38
C GLN A 72 -2.90 -1.72 3.22
N TRP A 73 -2.65 -1.55 4.51
CA TRP A 73 -3.59 -0.93 5.44
C TRP A 73 -3.39 0.58 5.40
N ARG A 74 -4.17 1.28 4.60
CA ARG A 74 -3.89 2.68 4.24
C ARG A 74 -5.01 3.65 4.48
N ILE A 75 -6.26 3.22 4.54
CA ILE A 75 -7.40 4.10 4.82
C ILE A 75 -8.01 3.66 6.14
N TYR A 76 -8.12 4.59 7.08
CA TYR A 76 -8.67 4.30 8.39
C TYR A 76 -9.36 5.52 8.99
N LYS A 77 -10.32 5.29 9.87
CA LYS A 77 -11.01 6.38 10.55
C LYS A 77 -10.05 7.20 11.41
N ASN A 78 -10.25 8.50 11.43
CA ASN A 78 -9.51 9.43 12.28
C ASN A 78 -10.01 9.33 13.72
N ASP A 79 -9.69 8.22 14.36
CA ASP A 79 -10.10 7.88 15.73
C ASP A 79 -8.83 7.57 16.53
N PRO A 80 -8.65 8.17 17.72
CA PRO A 80 -7.44 7.92 18.52
C PRO A 80 -7.19 6.46 18.90
N ARG A 81 -8.21 5.60 18.86
CA ARG A 81 -8.07 4.17 19.13
C ARG A 81 -7.39 3.43 17.97
N ILE A 82 -7.48 3.98 16.75
CA ILE A 82 -6.90 3.38 15.54
C ILE A 82 -5.55 4.03 15.32
N ARG A 83 -4.49 3.25 15.43
CA ARG A 83 -3.12 3.75 15.35
C ARG A 83 -2.15 2.72 14.79
N TRP A 84 -1.03 3.20 14.31
CA TRP A 84 0.07 2.35 13.88
C TRP A 84 0.82 1.77 15.07
N HIS A 85 1.29 0.55 14.93
CA HIS A 85 2.06 -0.15 15.95
C HIS A 85 3.17 -1.00 15.29
N GLY A 86 4.36 -0.95 15.86
CA GLY A 86 5.54 -1.65 15.37
C GLY A 86 6.61 -0.69 14.83
N GLU A 87 7.84 -1.19 14.65
CA GLU A 87 8.97 -0.37 14.20
C GLU A 87 9.22 -0.49 12.70
N VAL A 88 9.43 -1.71 12.18
CA VAL A 88 9.77 -1.96 10.77
C VAL A 88 8.56 -2.43 9.99
N HIS A 89 7.82 -3.38 10.54
CA HIS A 89 6.59 -3.91 9.94
C HIS A 89 5.40 -3.37 10.72
N GLU A 90 5.12 -2.09 10.52
CA GLU A 90 4.04 -1.42 11.23
C GLU A 90 2.67 -1.98 10.85
N LYS A 91 1.81 -2.14 11.85
CA LYS A 91 0.43 -2.59 11.69
C LYS A 91 -0.52 -1.58 12.30
N ILE A 92 -1.72 -1.47 11.73
CA ILE A 92 -2.79 -0.66 12.30
C ILE A 92 -3.52 -1.50 13.34
N ILE A 93 -3.68 -0.96 14.52
CA ILE A 93 -4.42 -1.60 15.62
C ILE A 93 -5.56 -0.69 16.10
N GLY A 94 -6.47 -1.26 16.87
CA GLY A 94 -7.60 -0.52 17.44
C GLY A 94 -8.84 -0.46 16.57
N HIS A 95 -8.81 -1.06 15.37
CA HIS A 95 -9.97 -1.14 14.50
C HIS A 95 -10.89 -2.31 14.90
N ALA A 96 -12.19 -2.15 14.68
CA ALA A 96 -13.18 -3.20 14.91
C ALA A 96 -13.66 -3.83 13.59
N THR A 97 -13.76 -3.04 12.53
CA THR A 97 -14.26 -3.47 11.22
C THR A 97 -13.26 -3.15 10.12
N HIS A 98 -13.26 -3.95 9.06
CA HIS A 98 -12.38 -3.73 7.93
C HIS A 98 -13.05 -4.10 6.61
N ALA A 99 -12.55 -3.52 5.52
CA ALA A 99 -12.97 -3.81 4.16
C ALA A 99 -11.72 -3.83 3.25
N ILE A 100 -11.91 -4.31 2.02
CA ILE A 100 -10.85 -4.40 1.02
C ILE A 100 -11.37 -3.73 -0.24
N LEU A 101 -10.59 -2.83 -0.84
CA LEU A 101 -10.92 -2.28 -2.15
C LEU A 101 -10.79 -3.36 -3.22
N PRO A 102 -11.54 -3.23 -4.34
CA PRO A 102 -11.41 -4.17 -5.45
C PRO A 102 -9.95 -4.28 -5.92
N LEU A 103 -9.56 -5.48 -6.36
CA LEU A 103 -8.21 -5.76 -6.86
C LEU A 103 -8.04 -5.25 -8.30
N GLU A 104 -8.20 -3.94 -8.47
CA GLU A 104 -8.06 -3.24 -9.74
C GLU A 104 -6.86 -2.31 -9.69
N GLU A 105 -6.05 -2.34 -10.75
CA GLU A 105 -4.83 -1.51 -10.81
C GLU A 105 -5.13 -0.02 -10.67
N ASP A 106 -6.26 0.45 -11.22
CA ASP A 106 -6.66 1.86 -11.14
C ASP A 106 -7.10 2.30 -9.74
N LEU A 107 -7.43 1.35 -8.87
CA LEU A 107 -7.77 1.59 -7.47
C LEU A 107 -6.62 1.19 -6.52
N ALA A 108 -5.43 1.04 -7.04
CA ALA A 108 -4.25 0.63 -6.28
C ALA A 108 -3.27 1.77 -6.10
N LEU A 109 -2.51 1.71 -5.03
CA LEU A 109 -1.33 2.56 -4.87
C LEU A 109 -0.30 2.20 -5.94
N GLN A 110 0.28 3.20 -6.58
CA GLN A 110 1.29 3.01 -7.61
C GLN A 110 2.66 3.20 -6.97
N HIS A 111 3.45 2.14 -6.93
CA HIS A 111 4.76 2.11 -6.27
C HIS A 111 5.82 1.60 -7.24
N PHE A 112 6.43 2.54 -7.96
CA PHE A 112 7.42 2.25 -9.00
C PHE A 112 8.79 2.73 -8.55
N LYS A 113 9.80 1.89 -8.69
CA LYS A 113 11.18 2.22 -8.33
C LYS A 113 12.19 1.55 -9.25
N THR A 114 13.45 1.98 -9.14
CA THR A 114 14.55 1.37 -9.89
C THR A 114 15.16 0.21 -9.10
N ILE A 115 15.88 -0.67 -9.80
CA ILE A 115 16.56 -1.79 -9.15
C ILE A 115 17.64 -1.32 -8.17
N GLU A 116 18.34 -0.24 -8.47
CA GLU A 116 19.36 0.32 -7.59
C GLU A 116 18.76 0.79 -6.27
N ARG A 117 17.61 1.44 -6.34
CA ARG A 117 16.88 1.89 -5.14
C ARG A 117 16.42 0.70 -4.30
N GLN A 118 15.92 -0.36 -4.96
CA GLN A 118 15.50 -1.57 -4.27
C GLN A 118 16.67 -2.25 -3.56
N GLU A 119 17.82 -2.34 -4.21
CA GLU A 119 19.02 -2.93 -3.62
C GLU A 119 19.50 -2.14 -2.41
N ARG A 120 19.48 -0.80 -2.47
CA ARG A 120 19.83 0.05 -1.34
C ARG A 120 18.86 -0.12 -0.16
N GLN A 121 17.58 -0.25 -0.45
CA GLN A 121 16.56 -0.46 0.57
C GLN A 121 16.75 -1.80 1.27
N ASN A 122 17.00 -2.86 0.51
CA ASN A 122 17.25 -4.20 1.05
C ASN A 122 18.50 -4.21 1.95
N ALA A 123 19.56 -3.58 1.50
CA ALA A 123 20.80 -3.46 2.28
C ALA A 123 20.56 -2.71 3.60
N TYR A 124 19.76 -1.65 3.58
CA TYR A 124 19.40 -0.89 4.77
C TYR A 124 18.62 -1.75 5.77
N TYR A 125 17.62 -2.50 5.31
CA TYR A 125 16.82 -3.37 6.19
C TYR A 125 17.65 -4.51 6.78
N ASP A 126 18.62 -5.01 6.06
CA ASP A 126 19.53 -6.06 6.57
C ASP A 126 20.39 -5.58 7.74
N THR A 127 20.53 -4.26 7.93
CA THR A 127 21.28 -3.67 9.05
C THR A 127 20.42 -3.43 10.30
N LEU A 128 19.12 -3.59 10.19
CA LEU A 128 18.19 -3.38 11.33
C LEU A 128 17.94 -4.71 12.11
#